data_779ff51cf797e44c6d16645156637d64
#
_entry.id   779ff51cf797e44c6d16645156637d64
#
_cell.length_a   1.000
_cell.length_b   1.000
_cell.length_c   1.000
_cell.angle_alpha   90.00
_cell.angle_beta   90.00
_cell.angle_gamma   90.00
#
_symmetry.space_group_name_H-M   'P 1'
#
loop_
_entity.id
_entity.type
_entity.pdbx_description
1 polymer ?
#
loop_
_entity_poly.entity_id
_entity_poly.type
_entity_poly.pdbx_seq_one_letter_code
_entity_poly.pdbx_strand_id
1 'polypeptide(L)'
;DTKRFQEIADAYAILGNESKRAEYDAVGENPFGNMFNNMGGMDGNFSDLFNNVFGQQQRQRQQKGTDVRVDMHITFMESFTGCSKRFNLNGEDHSIYLKAGVKTGQKFRLRGKGQAHPFNTQLPSGDLIVIIHVQMSPEYIIDQNNDVWIDVTLPWYDIMAGTKITIDTLDGPISITVAEDTTPGKVLRIKERGWPNYDTQLRGSLMVKLNPSYPELNETQLEYIKKVGINTDGKIF
;
A
#
# COMPACT_ATOMS: atom_id res chain seq x y z
N ASP A 1 -17.50 -11.71 51.45
CA ASP A 1 -17.92 -10.42 50.90
C ASP A 1 -17.74 -10.33 49.36
N THR A 2 -16.80 -11.04 48.77
CA THR A 2 -16.52 -11.00 47.33
C THR A 2 -17.65 -11.61 46.48
N LYS A 3 -18.30 -12.68 46.94
CA LYS A 3 -19.43 -13.30 46.22
C LYS A 3 -20.66 -12.39 46.15
N ARG A 4 -21.00 -11.69 47.22
CA ARG A 4 -22.11 -10.74 47.25
C ARG A 4 -21.87 -9.53 46.35
N PHE A 5 -20.62 -9.07 46.25
CA PHE A 5 -20.24 -7.98 45.36
C PHE A 5 -20.42 -8.39 43.89
N GLN A 6 -20.03 -9.62 43.55
CA GLN A 6 -20.16 -10.18 42.22
C GLN A 6 -21.65 -10.31 41.81
N GLU A 7 -22.50 -10.85 42.68
CA GLU A 7 -23.94 -10.97 42.48
C GLU A 7 -24.61 -9.61 42.25
N ILE A 8 -24.21 -8.59 43.02
CA ILE A 8 -24.73 -7.22 42.86
C ILE A 8 -24.25 -6.59 41.54
N ALA A 9 -22.99 -6.80 41.17
CA ALA A 9 -22.42 -6.30 39.93
C ALA A 9 -23.09 -6.94 38.70
N ASP A 10 -23.37 -8.23 38.75
CA ASP A 10 -24.03 -8.98 37.68
C ASP A 10 -25.52 -8.54 37.54
N ALA A 11 -26.19 -8.37 38.63
CA ALA A 11 -27.58 -7.85 38.68
C ALA A 11 -27.62 -6.41 38.11
N TYR A 12 -26.67 -5.56 38.49
CA TYR A 12 -26.61 -4.18 37.98
C TYR A 12 -26.28 -4.11 36.49
N ALA A 13 -25.47 -5.00 35.98
CA ALA A 13 -25.13 -5.08 34.54
C ALA A 13 -26.36 -5.39 33.65
N ILE A 14 -27.38 -6.02 34.21
CA ILE A 14 -28.65 -6.32 33.55
C ILE A 14 -29.68 -5.20 33.79
N LEU A 15 -29.91 -4.87 35.06
CA LEU A 15 -30.97 -3.93 35.46
C LEU A 15 -30.59 -2.48 35.20
N GLY A 16 -29.32 -2.15 35.12
CA GLY A 16 -28.79 -0.81 34.81
C GLY A 16 -28.90 -0.40 33.34
N ASN A 17 -29.26 -1.33 32.46
CA ASN A 17 -29.46 -1.04 31.03
C ASN A 17 -30.90 -1.33 30.62
N GLU A 18 -31.62 -0.30 30.18
CA GLU A 18 -33.04 -0.33 29.88
C GLU A 18 -33.40 -1.38 28.82
N SER A 19 -32.57 -1.58 27.80
CA SER A 19 -32.76 -2.60 26.77
C SER A 19 -32.59 -4.02 27.33
N LYS A 20 -31.59 -4.26 28.18
CA LYS A 20 -31.31 -5.56 28.78
C LYS A 20 -32.38 -5.92 29.82
N ARG A 21 -32.93 -4.91 30.52
CA ARG A 21 -34.02 -5.07 31.42
C ARG A 21 -35.31 -5.46 30.71
N ALA A 22 -35.65 -4.79 29.60
CA ALA A 22 -36.80 -5.11 28.78
C ALA A 22 -36.72 -6.53 28.17
N GLU A 23 -35.54 -6.97 27.78
CA GLU A 23 -35.30 -8.35 27.32
C GLU A 23 -35.49 -9.37 28.44
N TYR A 24 -34.99 -9.08 29.65
CA TYR A 24 -35.19 -9.93 30.83
C TYR A 24 -36.64 -10.06 31.22
N ASP A 25 -37.41 -8.94 31.20
CA ASP A 25 -38.84 -8.89 31.55
C ASP A 25 -39.69 -9.58 30.47
N ALA A 26 -39.29 -9.56 29.21
CA ALA A 26 -40.00 -10.20 28.09
C ALA A 26 -39.93 -11.73 28.09
N VAL A 27 -38.92 -12.32 28.73
CA VAL A 27 -38.70 -13.77 28.76
C VAL A 27 -39.51 -14.44 29.89
N GLY A 28 -40.11 -13.67 30.82
CA GLY A 28 -41.03 -14.15 31.85
C GLY A 28 -40.36 -14.92 33.01
N GLU A 29 -41.12 -15.12 34.10
CA GLU A 29 -40.66 -15.48 35.44
C GLU A 29 -39.81 -16.78 35.59
N ASN A 30 -39.58 -17.61 34.58
CA ASN A 30 -38.77 -18.83 34.79
C ASN A 30 -38.13 -19.54 33.57
N PRO A 31 -37.36 -18.90 32.71
CA PRO A 31 -36.58 -19.67 31.73
C PRO A 31 -35.29 -20.27 32.34
N PHE A 32 -34.83 -19.71 33.47
CA PHE A 32 -33.56 -20.11 34.12
C PHE A 32 -33.72 -21.05 35.31
N GLY A 33 -34.90 -21.13 35.93
CA GLY A 33 -35.12 -21.94 37.11
C GLY A 33 -34.87 -23.45 36.90
N ASN A 34 -35.23 -23.98 35.73
CA ASN A 34 -35.04 -25.38 35.40
C ASN A 34 -33.62 -25.71 34.91
N MET A 35 -32.91 -24.71 34.32
CA MET A 35 -31.55 -24.90 33.83
C MET A 35 -30.51 -24.82 34.96
N PHE A 36 -30.80 -23.98 35.97
CA PHE A 36 -29.97 -23.85 37.16
C PHE A 36 -30.04 -25.07 38.09
N ASN A 37 -31.19 -25.73 38.16
CA ASN A 37 -31.37 -26.91 38.98
C ASN A 37 -30.75 -28.20 38.40
N ASN A 38 -30.51 -28.22 37.11
CA ASN A 38 -29.93 -29.40 36.42
C ASN A 38 -28.44 -29.31 36.19
N MET A 39 -27.80 -28.17 36.46
CA MET A 39 -26.36 -27.93 36.27
C MET A 39 -25.70 -27.63 37.61
N GLY A 40 -25.78 -28.66 38.52
CA GLY A 40 -25.24 -28.60 39.84
C GLY A 40 -23.80 -28.09 39.90
N GLY A 41 -23.60 -26.91 40.47
CA GLY A 41 -22.37 -26.59 41.18
C GLY A 41 -21.19 -26.15 40.30
N MET A 42 -21.38 -25.49 39.20
CA MET A 42 -20.27 -24.88 38.48
C MET A 42 -20.21 -23.37 38.73
N ASP A 43 -19.09 -22.91 39.27
CA ASP A 43 -18.73 -21.53 39.63
C ASP A 43 -18.58 -20.65 38.34
N GLY A 44 -19.59 -20.63 37.49
CA GLY A 44 -19.61 -19.90 36.20
C GLY A 44 -20.30 -18.56 36.34
N ASN A 45 -19.62 -17.48 35.99
CA ASN A 45 -20.11 -16.12 35.92
C ASN A 45 -21.45 -16.09 35.18
N PHE A 46 -22.52 -15.60 35.79
CA PHE A 46 -23.84 -15.40 35.21
C PHE A 46 -23.77 -14.51 33.94
N SER A 47 -22.82 -13.59 33.89
CA SER A 47 -22.51 -12.75 32.76
C SER A 47 -22.07 -13.55 31.52
N ASP A 48 -21.32 -14.62 31.71
CA ASP A 48 -20.86 -15.50 30.61
C ASP A 48 -21.99 -16.39 30.08
N LEU A 49 -22.87 -16.84 30.96
CA LEU A 49 -24.05 -17.60 30.61
C LEU A 49 -25.07 -16.72 29.84
N PHE A 50 -25.27 -15.50 30.31
CA PHE A 50 -26.15 -14.52 29.65
C PHE A 50 -25.58 -14.13 28.27
N ASN A 51 -24.28 -13.87 28.17
CA ASN A 51 -23.62 -13.60 26.90
C ASN A 51 -23.66 -14.80 25.94
N ASN A 52 -23.64 -16.02 26.44
CA ASN A 52 -23.71 -17.22 25.58
C ASN A 52 -25.13 -17.48 25.08
N VAL A 53 -26.14 -17.24 25.87
CA VAL A 53 -27.56 -17.48 25.51
C VAL A 53 -28.15 -16.29 24.72
N PHE A 54 -27.87 -15.07 25.15
CA PHE A 54 -28.41 -13.85 24.51
C PHE A 54 -27.44 -13.17 23.55
N GLY A 55 -26.12 -13.31 23.74
CA GLY A 55 -25.13 -12.78 22.81
C GLY A 55 -25.08 -13.50 21.47
N GLN A 56 -25.58 -14.75 21.38
CA GLN A 56 -25.73 -15.44 20.11
C GLN A 56 -26.88 -14.89 19.26
N GLN A 57 -27.92 -14.34 19.85
CA GLN A 57 -29.06 -13.80 19.13
C GLN A 57 -28.78 -12.42 18.51
N GLN A 58 -27.86 -11.63 19.07
CA GLN A 58 -27.42 -10.34 18.48
C GLN A 58 -26.29 -10.47 17.46
N ARG A 59 -25.67 -11.66 17.32
CA ARG A 59 -24.68 -11.98 16.29
C ARG A 59 -25.26 -12.63 15.03
N GLN A 60 -26.51 -12.49 14.75
CA GLN A 60 -26.96 -12.51 13.36
C GLN A 60 -26.52 -11.20 12.67
N ARG A 61 -25.22 -10.98 12.61
CA ARG A 61 -24.65 -10.18 11.51
C ARG A 61 -25.23 -10.82 10.27
N GLN A 62 -26.04 -10.07 9.53
CA GLN A 62 -26.51 -10.49 8.23
C GLN A 62 -25.31 -11.12 7.53
N GLN A 63 -25.31 -12.46 7.44
CA GLN A 63 -24.20 -13.19 6.85
C GLN A 63 -24.24 -12.83 5.38
N LYS A 64 -23.46 -11.81 5.01
CA LYS A 64 -23.25 -11.49 3.60
C LYS A 64 -22.56 -12.65 2.90
N GLY A 65 -22.63 -12.70 1.60
CA GLY A 65 -21.85 -13.64 0.80
C GLY A 65 -20.35 -13.57 1.10
N THR A 66 -19.59 -14.49 0.56
CA THR A 66 -18.15 -14.60 0.79
C THR A 66 -17.39 -13.51 0.05
N ASP A 67 -16.41 -12.88 0.72
CA ASP A 67 -15.51 -11.93 0.08
C ASP A 67 -14.55 -12.69 -0.87
N VAL A 68 -14.33 -12.14 -2.05
CA VAL A 68 -13.44 -12.68 -3.08
C VAL A 68 -12.17 -11.83 -3.16
N ARG A 69 -11.02 -12.47 -3.36
CA ARG A 69 -9.75 -11.78 -3.60
C ARG A 69 -9.28 -12.08 -5.01
N VAL A 70 -8.83 -11.03 -5.71
CA VAL A 70 -8.28 -11.11 -7.06
C VAL A 70 -6.97 -10.35 -7.09
N ASP A 71 -5.92 -11.00 -7.59
CA ASP A 71 -4.62 -10.38 -7.84
C ASP A 71 -4.64 -9.77 -9.24
N MET A 72 -4.30 -8.49 -9.35
CA MET A 72 -4.27 -7.75 -10.60
C MET A 72 -2.87 -7.26 -10.89
N HIS A 73 -2.30 -7.71 -12.00
CA HIS A 73 -1.00 -7.29 -12.48
C HIS A 73 -1.12 -6.09 -13.40
N ILE A 74 -0.33 -5.06 -13.15
CA ILE A 74 -0.21 -3.87 -13.98
C ILE A 74 1.26 -3.60 -14.29
N THR A 75 1.51 -2.97 -15.42
CA THR A 75 2.86 -2.55 -15.80
C THR A 75 3.32 -1.35 -14.98
N PHE A 76 4.63 -1.11 -14.97
CA PHE A 76 5.24 0.06 -14.34
C PHE A 76 4.63 1.37 -14.88
N MET A 77 4.51 1.47 -16.21
CA MET A 77 3.92 2.66 -16.85
C MET A 77 2.45 2.87 -16.50
N GLU A 78 1.66 1.80 -16.41
CA GLU A 78 0.26 1.91 -15.98
C GLU A 78 0.13 2.37 -14.54
N SER A 79 1.07 1.97 -13.67
CA SER A 79 1.13 2.47 -12.31
C SER A 79 1.54 3.94 -12.26
N PHE A 80 2.44 4.37 -13.16
CA PHE A 80 2.89 5.77 -13.24
C PHE A 80 1.80 6.70 -13.79
N THR A 81 1.13 6.33 -14.88
CA THR A 81 0.13 7.18 -15.55
C THR A 81 -1.28 7.05 -14.98
N GLY A 82 -1.51 5.96 -14.24
CA GLY A 82 -2.87 5.50 -13.94
C GLY A 82 -3.48 4.75 -15.12
N CYS A 83 -4.43 3.89 -14.84
CA CYS A 83 -5.09 3.09 -15.87
C CYS A 83 -6.50 2.69 -15.47
N SER A 84 -7.28 2.26 -16.47
CA SER A 84 -8.57 1.60 -16.26
C SER A 84 -8.44 0.15 -16.67
N LYS A 85 -8.70 -0.77 -15.75
CA LYS A 85 -8.66 -2.21 -16.02
C LYS A 85 -10.07 -2.80 -16.00
N ARG A 86 -10.35 -3.64 -16.97
CA ARG A 86 -11.57 -4.47 -17.02
C ARG A 86 -11.17 -5.91 -16.81
N PHE A 87 -11.98 -6.64 -16.07
CA PHE A 87 -11.78 -8.06 -15.82
C PHE A 87 -13.13 -8.74 -15.61
N ASN A 88 -13.21 -10.00 -15.97
CA ASN A 88 -14.40 -10.82 -15.77
C ASN A 88 -14.26 -11.64 -14.48
N LEU A 89 -15.29 -11.61 -13.64
CA LEU A 89 -15.37 -12.46 -12.46
C LEU A 89 -16.76 -13.09 -12.40
N ASN A 90 -16.81 -14.42 -12.38
CA ASN A 90 -18.06 -15.21 -12.33
C ASN A 90 -19.07 -14.88 -13.45
N GLY A 91 -18.60 -14.46 -14.63
CA GLY A 91 -19.45 -14.08 -15.76
C GLY A 91 -19.90 -12.61 -15.75
N GLU A 92 -19.56 -11.84 -14.73
CA GLU A 92 -19.79 -10.38 -14.68
C GLU A 92 -18.53 -9.61 -15.03
N ASP A 93 -18.71 -8.58 -15.86
CA ASP A 93 -17.63 -7.65 -16.21
C ASP A 93 -17.51 -6.55 -15.15
N HIS A 94 -16.32 -6.43 -14.60
CA HIS A 94 -15.97 -5.41 -13.64
C HIS A 94 -14.92 -4.47 -14.22
N SER A 95 -14.97 -3.20 -13.81
CA SER A 95 -13.94 -2.23 -14.13
C SER A 95 -13.46 -1.54 -12.87
N ILE A 96 -12.16 -1.28 -12.83
CA ILE A 96 -11.53 -0.50 -11.77
C ILE A 96 -10.67 0.59 -12.39
N TYR A 97 -10.78 1.80 -11.87
CA TYR A 97 -9.91 2.91 -12.23
C TYR A 97 -8.83 3.07 -11.17
N LEU A 98 -7.58 2.96 -11.59
CA LEU A 98 -6.39 3.13 -10.77
C LEU A 98 -5.78 4.50 -11.08
N LYS A 99 -5.67 5.35 -10.06
CA LYS A 99 -4.99 6.64 -10.18
C LYS A 99 -3.49 6.43 -10.36
N ALA A 100 -2.82 7.43 -10.92
CA ALA A 100 -1.37 7.49 -10.99
C ALA A 100 -0.73 7.33 -9.59
N GLY A 101 0.38 6.62 -9.52
CA GLY A 101 1.11 6.40 -8.27
C GLY A 101 0.64 5.21 -7.43
N VAL A 102 -0.22 4.34 -7.96
CA VAL A 102 -0.63 3.11 -7.26
C VAL A 102 0.59 2.21 -7.01
N LYS A 103 0.68 1.60 -5.82
CA LYS A 103 1.85 0.78 -5.41
C LYS A 103 1.47 -0.70 -5.30
N THR A 104 2.46 -1.56 -5.44
CA THR A 104 2.30 -2.99 -5.19
C THR A 104 1.78 -3.25 -3.77
N GLY A 105 0.83 -4.19 -3.65
CA GLY A 105 0.18 -4.55 -2.39
C GLY A 105 -1.00 -3.65 -2.01
N GLN A 106 -1.28 -2.58 -2.77
CA GLN A 106 -2.43 -1.73 -2.52
C GLN A 106 -3.73 -2.50 -2.81
N LYS A 107 -4.70 -2.35 -1.90
CA LYS A 107 -5.96 -3.11 -1.93
C LYS A 107 -7.12 -2.18 -2.23
N PHE A 108 -7.95 -2.59 -3.18
CA PHE A 108 -9.18 -1.90 -3.55
C PHE A 108 -10.38 -2.78 -3.23
N ARG A 109 -11.34 -2.24 -2.53
CA ARG A 109 -12.55 -2.95 -2.14
C ARG A 109 -13.74 -2.48 -2.98
N LEU A 110 -14.30 -3.39 -3.74
CA LEU A 110 -15.53 -3.21 -4.50
C LEU A 110 -16.66 -3.87 -3.72
N ARG A 111 -17.49 -3.04 -3.07
CA ARG A 111 -18.55 -3.51 -2.18
C ARG A 111 -19.62 -4.27 -2.96
N GLY A 112 -20.06 -5.41 -2.40
CA GLY A 112 -21.12 -6.23 -2.97
C GLY A 112 -20.77 -6.92 -4.30
N LYS A 113 -19.48 -6.96 -4.68
CA LYS A 113 -19.00 -7.59 -5.90
C LYS A 113 -18.27 -8.93 -5.65
N GLY A 114 -18.35 -9.46 -4.44
CA GLY A 114 -17.90 -10.80 -4.10
C GLY A 114 -18.93 -11.88 -4.45
N GLN A 115 -18.83 -13.06 -3.83
CA GLN A 115 -19.77 -14.14 -4.05
C GLN A 115 -21.11 -13.85 -3.39
N ALA A 116 -22.21 -14.28 -4.03
CA ALA A 116 -23.53 -14.27 -3.43
C ALA A 116 -23.58 -15.26 -2.25
N HIS A 117 -24.51 -15.05 -1.32
CA HIS A 117 -24.73 -15.97 -0.23
C HIS A 117 -25.29 -17.31 -0.77
N PRO A 118 -24.67 -18.47 -0.44
CA PRO A 118 -24.99 -19.77 -1.09
C PRO A 118 -26.40 -20.26 -0.85
N PHE A 119 -27.03 -19.85 0.26
CA PHE A 119 -28.37 -20.35 0.66
C PHE A 119 -29.45 -19.27 0.66
N ASN A 120 -29.08 -18.00 0.53
CA ASN A 120 -30.06 -16.90 0.55
C ASN A 120 -29.64 -15.76 -0.36
N THR A 121 -30.20 -15.71 -1.55
CA THR A 121 -29.94 -14.71 -2.58
C THR A 121 -30.47 -13.31 -2.23
N GLN A 122 -31.31 -13.18 -1.19
CA GLN A 122 -31.80 -11.88 -0.70
C GLN A 122 -30.77 -11.18 0.18
N LEU A 123 -29.76 -11.91 0.69
CA LEU A 123 -28.67 -11.33 1.45
C LEU A 123 -27.65 -10.67 0.51
N PRO A 124 -27.00 -9.58 0.96
CA PRO A 124 -26.02 -8.91 0.14
C PRO A 124 -24.82 -9.83 -0.18
N SER A 125 -24.31 -9.75 -1.39
CA SER A 125 -23.08 -10.41 -1.78
C SER A 125 -21.91 -9.95 -0.94
N GLY A 126 -20.85 -10.75 -0.86
CA GLY A 126 -19.57 -10.37 -0.28
C GLY A 126 -18.93 -9.22 -1.04
N ASP A 127 -17.74 -8.83 -0.64
CA ASP A 127 -16.97 -7.80 -1.31
C ASP A 127 -15.87 -8.41 -2.17
N LEU A 128 -15.52 -7.73 -3.25
CA LEU A 128 -14.37 -8.07 -4.07
C LEU A 128 -13.18 -7.21 -3.63
N ILE A 129 -12.09 -7.87 -3.27
CA ILE A 129 -10.83 -7.24 -2.86
C ILE A 129 -9.82 -7.45 -3.98
N VAL A 130 -9.49 -6.38 -4.69
CA VAL A 130 -8.47 -6.39 -5.74
C VAL A 130 -7.13 -5.98 -5.14
N ILE A 131 -6.11 -6.84 -5.29
CA ILE A 131 -4.74 -6.59 -4.83
C ILE A 131 -3.88 -6.27 -6.04
N ILE A 132 -3.22 -5.13 -6.03
CA ILE A 132 -2.41 -4.68 -7.17
C ILE A 132 -0.98 -5.20 -7.05
N HIS A 133 -0.46 -5.73 -8.14
CA HIS A 133 0.94 -6.13 -8.32
C HIS A 133 1.54 -5.33 -9.48
N VAL A 134 2.43 -4.42 -9.17
CA VAL A 134 3.14 -3.61 -10.18
C VAL A 134 4.37 -4.36 -10.65
N GLN A 135 4.48 -4.56 -11.95
CA GLN A 135 5.70 -5.09 -12.57
C GLN A 135 6.79 -4.02 -12.47
N MET A 136 7.83 -4.29 -11.70
CA MET A 136 8.94 -3.35 -11.50
C MET A 136 9.78 -3.21 -12.77
N SER A 137 10.29 -2.00 -13.01
CA SER A 137 11.30 -1.72 -14.04
C SER A 137 12.67 -1.64 -13.39
N PRO A 138 13.69 -2.37 -13.88
CA PRO A 138 15.02 -2.33 -13.27
C PRO A 138 15.74 -0.99 -13.48
N GLU A 139 15.31 -0.20 -14.44
CA GLU A 139 15.95 1.08 -14.81
C GLU A 139 15.60 2.21 -13.85
N TYR A 140 14.50 2.09 -13.10
CA TYR A 140 13.98 3.15 -12.25
C TYR A 140 13.85 2.69 -10.80
N ILE A 141 14.49 3.42 -9.91
CA ILE A 141 14.37 3.22 -8.47
C ILE A 141 13.51 4.34 -7.90
N ILE A 142 12.44 3.98 -7.20
CA ILE A 142 11.55 4.95 -6.56
C ILE A 142 11.83 4.92 -5.07
N ASP A 143 12.13 6.08 -4.50
CA ASP A 143 12.36 6.22 -3.07
C ASP A 143 11.08 6.55 -2.27
N GLN A 144 11.24 6.72 -0.95
CA GLN A 144 10.12 7.02 -0.05
C GLN A 144 9.49 8.39 -0.29
N ASN A 145 10.23 9.32 -0.88
CA ASN A 145 9.78 10.68 -1.21
C ASN A 145 9.08 10.74 -2.57
N ASN A 146 8.92 9.58 -3.24
CA ASN A 146 8.50 9.46 -4.63
C ASN A 146 9.47 10.13 -5.62
N ASP A 147 10.74 10.30 -5.25
CA ASP A 147 11.77 10.68 -6.19
C ASP A 147 12.17 9.45 -7.01
N VAL A 148 12.36 9.63 -8.31
CA VAL A 148 12.77 8.59 -9.26
C VAL A 148 14.25 8.73 -9.53
N TRP A 149 15.00 7.68 -9.33
CA TRP A 149 16.45 7.66 -9.55
C TRP A 149 16.78 6.92 -10.84
N ILE A 150 17.64 7.54 -11.64
CA ILE A 150 18.22 6.95 -12.85
C ILE A 150 19.73 7.19 -12.85
N ASP A 151 20.45 6.20 -13.37
CA ASP A 151 21.89 6.28 -13.58
C ASP A 151 22.18 6.61 -15.04
N VAL A 152 22.96 7.66 -15.28
CA VAL A 152 23.42 8.06 -16.61
C VAL A 152 24.92 7.95 -16.65
N THR A 153 25.43 7.14 -17.58
CA THR A 153 26.88 6.95 -17.73
C THR A 153 27.39 7.81 -18.87
N LEU A 154 28.37 8.66 -18.58
CA LEU A 154 29.02 9.57 -19.52
C LEU A 154 30.54 9.45 -19.42
N PRO A 155 31.27 9.74 -20.49
CA PRO A 155 32.71 9.92 -20.40
C PRO A 155 33.07 10.94 -19.31
N TRP A 156 34.08 10.64 -18.47
CA TRP A 156 34.44 11.50 -17.36
C TRP A 156 34.82 12.93 -17.81
N TYR A 157 35.46 13.07 -18.98
CA TYR A 157 35.84 14.36 -19.53
C TYR A 157 34.61 15.19 -20.00
N ASP A 158 33.53 14.55 -20.48
CA ASP A 158 32.29 15.24 -20.86
C ASP A 158 31.55 15.76 -19.62
N ILE A 159 31.64 15.03 -18.49
CA ILE A 159 31.06 15.50 -17.22
C ILE A 159 31.81 16.75 -16.73
N MET A 160 33.14 16.77 -16.84
CA MET A 160 33.98 17.88 -16.36
C MET A 160 33.95 19.08 -17.31
N ALA A 161 33.98 18.84 -18.64
CA ALA A 161 33.93 19.91 -19.63
C ALA A 161 32.55 20.58 -19.75
N GLY A 162 31.53 19.96 -19.20
CA GLY A 162 30.16 20.39 -19.41
C GLY A 162 29.63 19.90 -20.76
N THR A 163 28.40 19.40 -20.74
CA THR A 163 27.80 18.88 -21.96
C THR A 163 26.28 18.97 -21.89
N LYS A 164 25.63 18.87 -23.03
CA LYS A 164 24.19 18.78 -23.13
C LYS A 164 23.80 17.36 -23.51
N ILE A 165 23.02 16.71 -22.65
CA ILE A 165 22.60 15.33 -22.87
C ILE A 165 21.09 15.23 -22.97
N THR A 166 20.61 14.26 -23.73
CA THR A 166 19.20 13.88 -23.76
C THR A 166 19.03 12.56 -23.01
N ILE A 167 18.12 12.52 -22.06
CA ILE A 167 17.82 11.34 -21.28
C ILE A 167 16.35 10.95 -21.47
N ASP A 168 16.10 9.65 -21.54
CA ASP A 168 14.75 9.14 -21.58
C ASP A 168 14.17 9.11 -20.15
N THR A 169 12.99 9.68 -20.01
CA THR A 169 12.28 9.70 -18.73
C THR A 169 10.90 9.09 -18.89
N LEU A 170 10.22 8.90 -17.77
CA LEU A 170 8.85 8.37 -17.76
C LEU A 170 7.84 9.25 -18.52
N ASP A 171 8.15 10.53 -18.70
CA ASP A 171 7.32 11.48 -19.46
C ASP A 171 7.81 11.67 -20.91
N GLY A 172 8.81 10.91 -21.32
CA GLY A 172 9.49 11.08 -22.59
C GLY A 172 10.87 11.72 -22.46
N PRO A 173 11.58 11.94 -23.58
CA PRO A 173 12.95 12.44 -23.57
C PRO A 173 13.02 13.90 -23.12
N ILE A 174 13.99 14.21 -22.28
CA ILE A 174 14.32 15.58 -21.86
C ILE A 174 15.78 15.89 -22.10
N SER A 175 16.08 17.14 -22.40
CA SER A 175 17.45 17.62 -22.56
C SER A 175 17.88 18.35 -21.30
N ILE A 176 19.01 17.95 -20.73
CA ILE A 176 19.61 18.56 -19.54
C ILE A 176 21.01 19.05 -19.86
N THR A 177 21.43 20.12 -19.21
CA THR A 177 22.80 20.66 -19.32
C THR A 177 23.57 20.27 -18.08
N VAL A 178 24.68 19.56 -18.29
CA VAL A 178 25.70 19.33 -17.29
C VAL A 178 26.63 20.53 -17.31
N ALA A 179 26.76 21.25 -16.21
CA ALA A 179 27.62 22.43 -16.13
C ALA A 179 29.12 22.02 -16.20
N GLU A 180 29.95 22.95 -16.62
CA GLU A 180 31.41 22.80 -16.52
C GLU A 180 31.81 22.61 -15.05
N ASP A 181 32.92 21.99 -14.80
CA ASP A 181 33.42 21.64 -13.46
C ASP A 181 32.49 20.74 -12.63
N THR A 182 31.58 20.02 -13.29
CA THR A 182 30.77 19.03 -12.63
C THR A 182 31.61 17.82 -12.22
N THR A 183 31.59 17.50 -10.92
CA THR A 183 32.29 16.32 -10.42
C THR A 183 31.59 15.03 -10.80
N PRO A 184 32.33 13.97 -11.22
CA PRO A 184 31.72 12.66 -11.43
C PRO A 184 31.01 12.14 -10.17
N GLY A 185 29.88 11.48 -10.36
CA GLY A 185 29.02 11.03 -9.26
C GLY A 185 28.01 12.06 -8.76
N LYS A 186 28.03 13.30 -9.29
CA LYS A 186 27.04 14.33 -8.95
C LYS A 186 25.64 13.90 -9.35
N VAL A 187 24.67 14.26 -8.49
CA VAL A 187 23.25 14.02 -8.74
C VAL A 187 22.58 15.32 -9.17
N LEU A 188 21.95 15.30 -10.33
CA LEU A 188 21.15 16.43 -10.84
C LEU A 188 19.68 16.19 -10.46
N ARG A 189 19.04 17.18 -9.88
CA ARG A 189 17.64 17.12 -9.46
C ARG A 189 16.74 17.89 -10.42
N ILE A 190 15.75 17.20 -10.98
CA ILE A 190 14.75 17.80 -11.87
C ILE A 190 13.40 17.70 -11.15
N LYS A 191 12.89 18.86 -10.73
CA LYS A 191 11.64 18.95 -9.96
C LYS A 191 10.44 18.49 -10.78
N GLU A 192 9.43 17.92 -10.10
CA GLU A 192 8.14 17.52 -10.67
C GLU A 192 8.22 16.48 -11.81
N ARG A 193 9.34 15.75 -11.88
CA ARG A 193 9.57 14.67 -12.85
C ARG A 193 9.73 13.30 -12.21
N GLY A 194 9.48 13.21 -10.91
CA GLY A 194 9.48 11.95 -10.15
C GLY A 194 8.15 11.21 -10.22
N TRP A 195 7.97 10.28 -9.30
CA TRP A 195 6.78 9.45 -9.19
C TRP A 195 5.60 10.22 -8.61
N PRO A 196 4.37 10.05 -9.11
CA PRO A 196 3.19 10.68 -8.52
C PRO A 196 2.83 10.04 -7.19
N ASN A 197 2.50 10.85 -6.21
CA ASN A 197 1.92 10.38 -4.96
C ASN A 197 0.46 10.00 -5.19
N TYR A 198 0.06 8.80 -4.76
CA TYR A 198 -1.30 8.28 -5.02
C TYR A 198 -2.41 9.16 -4.45
N ASP A 199 -2.21 9.74 -3.25
CA ASP A 199 -3.23 10.49 -2.54
C ASP A 199 -3.30 11.95 -3.00
N THR A 200 -2.14 12.61 -3.05
CA THR A 200 -2.04 14.06 -3.35
C THR A 200 -1.89 14.36 -4.83
N GLN A 201 -1.51 13.38 -5.64
CA GLN A 201 -1.14 13.50 -7.06
C GLN A 201 0.06 14.45 -7.31
N LEU A 202 0.72 14.93 -6.26
CA LEU A 202 1.96 15.69 -6.38
C LEU A 202 3.10 14.75 -6.79
N ARG A 203 3.99 15.26 -7.63
CA ARG A 203 5.11 14.47 -8.14
C ARG A 203 6.38 14.77 -7.35
N GLY A 204 7.18 13.73 -7.12
CA GLY A 204 8.55 13.87 -6.66
C GLY A 204 9.47 14.47 -7.72
N SER A 205 10.76 14.37 -7.52
CA SER A 205 11.79 14.82 -8.46
C SER A 205 12.41 13.64 -9.20
N LEU A 206 12.97 13.91 -10.38
CA LEU A 206 13.87 12.96 -11.05
C LEU A 206 15.29 13.26 -10.58
N MET A 207 15.96 12.25 -10.06
CA MET A 207 17.32 12.29 -9.56
C MET A 207 18.22 11.56 -10.57
N VAL A 208 19.01 12.34 -11.28
CA VAL A 208 19.92 11.85 -12.35
C VAL A 208 21.32 11.75 -11.79
N LYS A 209 21.82 10.55 -11.56
CA LYS A 209 23.19 10.32 -11.09
C LYS A 209 24.14 10.18 -12.28
N LEU A 210 25.13 11.04 -12.33
CA LEU A 210 26.15 11.06 -13.40
C LEU A 210 27.30 10.10 -13.04
N ASN A 211 27.31 8.93 -13.66
CA ASN A 211 28.38 7.95 -13.47
C ASN A 211 29.47 8.13 -14.53
N PRO A 212 30.73 8.22 -14.15
CA PRO A 212 31.81 8.37 -15.11
C PRO A 212 32.12 7.05 -15.81
N SER A 213 32.29 7.07 -17.11
CA SER A 213 32.95 6.02 -17.87
C SER A 213 34.39 6.43 -18.25
N TYR A 214 35.23 5.45 -18.38
CA TYR A 214 36.63 5.62 -18.70
C TYR A 214 36.93 4.93 -20.04
N PRO A 215 36.52 5.55 -21.16
CA PRO A 215 36.79 4.97 -22.48
C PRO A 215 38.29 4.91 -22.75
N GLU A 216 38.72 3.97 -23.60
CA GLU A 216 40.09 3.93 -24.07
C GLU A 216 40.42 5.22 -24.82
N LEU A 217 41.54 5.84 -24.46
CA LEU A 217 42.04 7.07 -25.07
C LEU A 217 43.07 6.73 -26.15
N ASN A 218 43.04 7.45 -27.27
CA ASN A 218 44.08 7.31 -28.24
C ASN A 218 45.39 7.99 -27.79
N GLU A 219 46.51 7.68 -28.45
CA GLU A 219 47.83 8.18 -28.06
C GLU A 219 47.90 9.71 -27.97
N THR A 220 47.25 10.42 -28.89
CA THR A 220 47.20 11.90 -28.92
C THR A 220 46.46 12.45 -27.70
N GLN A 221 45.33 11.84 -27.35
CA GLN A 221 44.57 12.21 -26.17
C GLN A 221 45.36 11.94 -24.86
N LEU A 222 46.04 10.80 -24.79
CA LEU A 222 46.90 10.46 -23.66
C LEU A 222 48.06 11.44 -23.49
N GLU A 223 48.70 11.82 -24.60
CA GLU A 223 49.77 12.83 -24.58
C GLU A 223 49.24 14.20 -24.10
N TYR A 224 48.07 14.62 -24.58
CA TYR A 224 47.47 15.87 -24.16
C TYR A 224 47.12 15.87 -22.64
N ILE A 225 46.55 14.82 -22.13
CA ILE A 225 46.24 14.66 -20.70
C ILE A 225 47.54 14.65 -19.88
N LYS A 226 48.57 13.96 -20.32
CA LYS A 226 49.87 13.96 -19.65
C LYS A 226 50.47 15.38 -19.59
N LYS A 227 50.36 16.16 -20.67
CA LYS A 227 50.83 17.57 -20.69
C LYS A 227 50.04 18.45 -19.71
N VAL A 228 48.75 18.30 -19.62
CA VAL A 228 47.92 19.04 -18.68
C VAL A 228 48.19 18.60 -17.23
N GLY A 229 48.35 17.32 -16.99
CA GLY A 229 48.62 16.78 -15.63
C GLY A 229 50.03 17.09 -15.08
N ILE A 230 51.01 17.39 -15.93
CA ILE A 230 52.40 17.71 -15.50
C ILE A 230 52.51 19.19 -15.05
N ASN A 231 51.57 20.05 -15.40
CA ASN A 231 51.58 21.47 -15.01
C ASN A 231 51.05 21.74 -13.59
N THR A 232 50.57 20.75 -12.89
CA THR A 232 50.30 20.85 -11.47
C THR A 232 51.57 20.48 -10.71
N ASP A 233 52.24 21.46 -10.14
CA ASP A 233 53.46 21.38 -9.33
C ASP A 233 53.48 20.20 -8.35
N GLY A 234 53.68 18.98 -8.80
CA GLY A 234 54.00 17.75 -8.03
C GLY A 234 53.25 17.53 -6.71
N LYS A 235 52.18 18.24 -6.41
CA LYS A 235 51.35 18.07 -5.23
C LYS A 235 50.19 17.18 -5.59
N ILE A 236 50.29 15.94 -5.20
CA ILE A 236 49.16 15.01 -5.09
C ILE A 236 48.34 15.51 -3.90
N PHE A 237 47.09 15.89 -4.16
CA PHE A 237 46.10 16.18 -3.12
C PHE A 237 45.50 14.89 -2.57
#